data_4df86adaf7eb7cb936b092d64859e853
#
_entry.id   4df86adaf7eb7cb936b092d64859e853
#
_cell.length_a   1.000
_cell.length_b   1.000
_cell.length_c   1.000
_cell.angle_alpha   90.00
_cell.angle_beta   90.00
_cell.angle_gamma   90.00
#
_symmetry.space_group_name_H-M   'P 1'
#
loop_
_entity.id
_entity.type
_entity.pdbx_description
1 polymer ?
#
loop_
_entity_poly.entity_id
_entity_poly.type
_entity_poly.pdbx_seq_one_letter_code
_entity_poly.pdbx_strand_id
1 'polypeptide(L)'
;MNVQGDEPLIPPAIIRQVADNLAACSAPMATLAVEIEDEAEVFNPNAVKVITDKSGYALYFSRATIPWDRDNFAKADKAIVQPLLRHIGIYAYRAGFINTYLDWQPSQLEKIECLEQLRVLWHGEKIHVAVALEAPPAGVDTPEDLEVVRRIVAERAQ
;
A
#
# COMPACT_ATOMS: atom_id res chain seq x y z
N MET A 1 -0.05 15.32 0.96
CA MET A 1 -0.36 14.07 0.25
C MET A 1 0.69 13.84 -0.80
N ASN A 2 1.14 12.61 -0.98
CA ASN A 2 2.10 12.20 -2.00
C ASN A 2 1.42 11.17 -2.92
N VAL A 3 1.40 11.47 -4.21
CA VAL A 3 0.95 10.57 -5.28
C VAL A 3 2.18 10.33 -6.14
N GLN A 4 2.53 9.07 -6.33
CA GLN A 4 3.72 8.71 -7.10
C GLN A 4 3.50 8.94 -8.60
N GLY A 5 4.55 9.38 -9.32
CA GLY A 5 4.45 9.72 -10.74
C GLY A 5 4.30 8.50 -11.68
N ASP A 6 4.55 7.31 -11.17
CA ASP A 6 4.37 6.01 -11.82
C ASP A 6 2.92 5.48 -11.75
N GLU A 7 2.02 6.22 -11.09
CA GLU A 7 0.59 5.91 -10.96
C GLU A 7 -0.30 6.89 -11.77
N PRO A 8 -0.12 7.03 -13.09
CA PRO A 8 -0.77 8.08 -13.87
C PRO A 8 -2.29 7.91 -14.00
N LEU A 9 -2.81 6.72 -13.74
CA LEU A 9 -4.24 6.41 -13.83
C LEU A 9 -4.91 6.28 -12.47
N ILE A 10 -4.27 6.75 -11.40
CA ILE A 10 -4.84 6.66 -10.06
C ILE A 10 -6.19 7.37 -9.98
N PRO A 11 -7.27 6.72 -9.49
CA PRO A 11 -8.58 7.31 -9.43
C PRO A 11 -8.63 8.50 -8.47
N PRO A 12 -9.22 9.66 -8.85
CA PRO A 12 -9.36 10.79 -7.93
C PRO A 12 -10.13 10.48 -6.65
N ALA A 13 -11.01 9.46 -6.68
CA ALA A 13 -11.77 9.02 -5.52
C ALA A 13 -10.86 8.51 -4.41
N ILE A 14 -9.85 7.68 -4.71
CA ILE A 14 -8.93 7.16 -3.70
C ILE A 14 -7.93 8.21 -3.21
N ILE A 15 -7.59 9.20 -4.06
CA ILE A 15 -6.81 10.37 -3.63
C ILE A 15 -7.58 11.14 -2.54
N ARG A 16 -8.87 11.38 -2.75
CA ARG A 16 -9.73 12.03 -1.77
C ARG A 16 -9.89 11.16 -0.52
N GLN A 17 -10.14 9.86 -0.71
CA GLN A 17 -10.30 8.90 0.39
C GLN A 17 -9.12 8.92 1.37
N VAL A 18 -7.87 8.87 0.88
CA VAL A 18 -6.70 8.88 1.77
C VAL A 18 -6.56 10.20 2.53
N ALA A 19 -6.93 11.32 1.92
CA ALA A 19 -6.93 12.62 2.58
C ALA A 19 -8.01 12.72 3.67
N ASP A 20 -9.23 12.25 3.39
CA ASP A 20 -10.34 12.23 4.33
C ASP A 20 -10.06 11.29 5.50
N ASN A 21 -9.47 10.11 5.24
CA ASN A 21 -9.04 9.17 6.27
C ASN A 21 -8.00 9.79 7.21
N LEU A 22 -7.01 10.53 6.67
CA LEU A 22 -6.05 11.23 7.51
C LEU A 22 -6.72 12.30 8.39
N ALA A 23 -7.70 13.02 7.85
CA ALA A 23 -8.44 14.03 8.60
C ALA A 23 -9.25 13.41 9.75
N ALA A 24 -9.82 12.23 9.52
CA ALA A 24 -10.70 11.52 10.45
C ALA A 24 -9.96 10.73 11.55
N CYS A 25 -8.69 10.36 11.34
CA CYS A 25 -7.91 9.56 12.28
C CYS A 25 -6.90 10.38 13.10
N SER A 26 -6.37 9.80 14.17
CA SER A 26 -5.33 10.43 15.00
C SER A 26 -3.90 10.18 14.51
N ALA A 27 -3.71 9.28 13.54
CA ALA A 27 -2.38 8.96 13.02
C ALA A 27 -1.77 10.16 12.26
N PRO A 28 -0.44 10.32 12.28
CA PRO A 28 0.23 11.35 11.50
C PRO A 28 0.30 11.02 10.00
N MET A 29 0.00 9.77 9.63
CA MET A 29 0.11 9.24 8.27
C MET A 29 -1.06 8.31 7.96
N ALA A 30 -1.54 8.35 6.72
CA ALA A 30 -2.56 7.44 6.21
C ALA A 30 -2.18 6.92 4.82
N THR A 31 -2.58 5.70 4.53
CA THR A 31 -2.41 5.03 3.23
C THR A 31 -3.63 4.16 2.93
N LEU A 32 -3.60 3.49 1.78
CA LEU A 32 -4.64 2.58 1.35
C LEU A 32 -4.09 1.20 1.03
N ALA A 33 -4.98 0.23 0.99
CA ALA A 33 -4.70 -1.13 0.56
C ALA A 33 -5.86 -1.65 -0.30
N VAL A 34 -5.62 -2.70 -1.07
CA VAL A 34 -6.65 -3.46 -1.79
C VAL A 34 -6.61 -4.91 -1.35
N GLU A 35 -7.74 -5.58 -1.43
CA GLU A 35 -7.78 -7.03 -1.24
C GLU A 35 -7.06 -7.73 -2.38
N ILE A 36 -6.31 -8.78 -2.04
CA ILE A 36 -5.60 -9.62 -3.00
C ILE A 36 -6.57 -10.69 -3.48
N GLU A 37 -6.84 -10.71 -4.78
CA GLU A 37 -7.72 -11.69 -5.41
C GLU A 37 -6.95 -12.83 -6.09
N ASP A 38 -5.72 -12.57 -6.52
CA ASP A 38 -4.86 -13.55 -7.20
C ASP A 38 -3.86 -14.19 -6.24
N GLU A 39 -3.87 -15.54 -6.17
CA GLU A 39 -2.91 -16.32 -5.37
C GLU A 39 -1.45 -15.98 -5.71
N ALA A 40 -1.14 -15.76 -6.99
CA ALA A 40 0.21 -15.41 -7.41
C ALA A 40 0.69 -14.10 -6.77
N GLU A 41 -0.20 -13.14 -6.55
CA GLU A 41 0.10 -11.86 -5.90
C GLU A 41 0.45 -12.03 -4.42
N VAL A 42 -0.16 -13.00 -3.73
CA VAL A 42 0.13 -13.31 -2.31
C VAL A 42 1.61 -13.64 -2.11
N PHE A 43 2.19 -14.41 -3.04
CA PHE A 43 3.58 -14.87 -2.94
C PHE A 43 4.56 -13.99 -3.72
N ASN A 44 4.09 -12.95 -4.41
CA ASN A 44 4.93 -12.00 -5.14
C ASN A 44 5.61 -11.01 -4.18
N PRO A 45 6.94 -10.97 -4.07
CA PRO A 45 7.64 -10.02 -3.21
C PRO A 45 7.54 -8.55 -3.67
N ASN A 46 7.13 -8.29 -4.92
CA ASN A 46 6.88 -6.94 -5.41
C ASN A 46 5.52 -6.40 -4.95
N ALA A 47 4.56 -7.27 -4.67
CA ALA A 47 3.30 -6.92 -4.03
C ALA A 47 3.53 -6.81 -2.51
N VAL A 48 3.60 -5.60 -1.98
CA VAL A 48 3.78 -5.37 -0.53
C VAL A 48 2.50 -5.69 0.21
N LYS A 49 2.55 -6.64 1.15
CA LYS A 49 1.43 -6.99 2.02
C LYS A 49 1.38 -6.07 3.22
N VAL A 50 0.18 -5.82 3.73
CA VAL A 50 -0.04 -5.07 4.96
C VAL A 50 -1.05 -5.78 5.84
N ILE A 51 -0.79 -5.82 7.14
CA ILE A 51 -1.72 -6.28 8.16
C ILE A 51 -2.09 -5.13 9.09
N THR A 52 -3.35 -5.11 9.52
CA THR A 52 -3.88 -4.04 10.36
C THR A 52 -4.45 -4.58 11.66
N ASP A 53 -4.54 -3.71 12.65
CA ASP A 53 -5.36 -3.97 13.83
C ASP A 53 -6.87 -3.78 13.51
N LYS A 54 -7.72 -4.07 14.48
CA LYS A 54 -9.19 -3.92 14.36
C LYS A 54 -9.66 -2.48 14.15
N SER A 55 -8.77 -1.51 14.36
CA SER A 55 -9.05 -0.08 14.22
C SER A 55 -8.51 0.50 12.91
N GLY A 56 -7.96 -0.35 12.03
CA GLY A 56 -7.40 0.04 10.75
C GLY A 56 -6.01 0.66 10.84
N TYR A 57 -5.26 0.45 11.92
CA TYR A 57 -3.86 0.88 11.98
C TYR A 57 -2.92 -0.25 11.57
N ALA A 58 -1.93 0.07 10.75
CA ALA A 58 -0.94 -0.90 10.31
C ALA A 58 -0.20 -1.53 11.51
N LEU A 59 -0.15 -2.85 11.51
CA LEU A 59 0.73 -3.62 12.40
C LEU A 59 2.09 -3.84 11.75
N TYR A 60 2.12 -4.15 10.45
CA TYR A 60 3.34 -4.33 9.68
C TYR A 60 3.10 -4.28 8.17
N PHE A 61 4.15 -3.92 7.42
CA PHE A 61 4.24 -4.03 5.96
C PHE A 61 5.38 -4.97 5.63
N SER A 62 5.20 -5.87 4.66
CA SER A 62 6.25 -6.79 4.24
C SER A 62 6.13 -7.22 2.78
N ARG A 63 7.28 -7.47 2.17
CA ARG A 63 7.37 -8.17 0.88
C ARG A 63 7.08 -9.66 1.03
N ALA A 64 7.30 -10.23 2.22
CA ALA A 64 6.90 -11.60 2.53
C ALA A 64 5.38 -11.75 2.56
N THR A 65 4.90 -12.98 2.44
CA THR A 65 3.49 -13.31 2.64
C THR A 65 3.14 -13.16 4.11
N ILE A 66 2.34 -12.17 4.46
CA ILE A 66 1.80 -11.92 5.79
C ILE A 66 0.30 -11.60 5.73
N PRO A 67 -0.53 -12.10 6.69
CA PRO A 67 -0.17 -13.18 7.62
C PRO A 67 0.04 -14.51 6.88
N TRP A 68 0.79 -15.43 7.45
CA TRP A 68 0.91 -16.78 6.92
C TRP A 68 -0.30 -17.62 7.32
N ASP A 69 -1.11 -18.02 6.36
CA ASP A 69 -2.22 -18.97 6.59
C ASP A 69 -1.64 -20.38 6.76
N ARG A 70 -1.48 -20.78 8.03
CA ARG A 70 -0.86 -22.05 8.42
C ARG A 70 -1.55 -23.26 7.80
N ASP A 71 -2.88 -23.21 7.69
CA ASP A 71 -3.67 -24.38 7.33
C ASP A 71 -3.89 -24.50 5.82
N ASN A 72 -3.71 -23.42 5.05
CA ASN A 72 -3.95 -23.40 3.61
C ASN A 72 -2.67 -23.23 2.79
N PHE A 73 -1.72 -22.37 3.20
CA PHE A 73 -0.53 -22.10 2.38
C PHE A 73 0.51 -23.24 2.38
N ALA A 74 0.39 -24.23 3.28
CA ALA A 74 1.21 -25.45 3.27
C ALA A 74 0.68 -26.52 2.31
N LYS A 75 -0.55 -26.38 1.78
CA LYS A 75 -1.15 -27.34 0.85
C LYS A 75 -0.65 -27.10 -0.58
N ALA A 76 -0.76 -28.13 -1.42
CA ALA A 76 -0.44 -28.01 -2.84
C ALA A 76 -1.46 -27.10 -3.57
N ASP A 77 -2.71 -27.12 -3.14
CA ASP A 77 -3.79 -26.26 -3.60
C ASP A 77 -3.95 -25.12 -2.58
N LYS A 78 -3.21 -24.05 -2.79
CA LYS A 78 -3.19 -22.87 -1.93
C LYS A 78 -4.39 -22.01 -2.26
N ALA A 79 -5.31 -21.85 -1.33
CA ALA A 79 -6.48 -20.98 -1.52
C ALA A 79 -6.40 -19.75 -0.61
N ILE A 80 -6.82 -18.60 -1.12
CA ILE A 80 -7.05 -17.41 -0.31
C ILE A 80 -8.40 -17.59 0.37
N VAL A 81 -8.40 -17.94 1.65
CA VAL A 81 -9.63 -18.18 2.44
C VAL A 81 -10.02 -16.94 3.24
N GLN A 82 -9.06 -16.12 3.61
CA GLN A 82 -9.24 -14.89 4.36
C GLN A 82 -8.72 -13.70 3.55
N PRO A 83 -9.32 -12.51 3.67
CA PRO A 83 -8.85 -11.32 2.97
C PRO A 83 -7.39 -11.02 3.32
N LEU A 84 -6.54 -10.94 2.34
CA LEU A 84 -5.18 -10.45 2.43
C LEU A 84 -5.12 -9.09 1.75
N LEU A 85 -4.31 -8.18 2.29
CA LEU A 85 -4.24 -6.82 1.80
C LEU A 85 -2.89 -6.53 1.12
N ARG A 86 -2.95 -6.02 -0.11
CA ARG A 86 -1.82 -5.39 -0.79
C ARG A 86 -1.85 -3.89 -0.55
N HIS A 87 -0.74 -3.36 -0.09
CA HIS A 87 -0.54 -1.93 0.07
C HIS A 87 -0.53 -1.20 -1.27
N ILE A 88 -1.17 -0.03 -1.30
CA ILE A 88 -1.10 0.92 -2.42
C ILE A 88 -0.17 2.06 -2.03
N GLY A 89 0.79 2.42 -2.90
CA GLY A 89 1.83 3.43 -2.67
C GLY A 89 1.33 4.88 -2.60
N ILE A 90 0.11 5.13 -2.13
CA ILE A 90 -0.44 6.47 -1.94
C ILE A 90 -0.47 6.84 -0.46
N TYR A 91 0.00 8.06 -0.14
CA TYR A 91 0.11 8.50 1.24
C TYR A 91 -0.42 9.90 1.47
N ALA A 92 -1.06 10.10 2.62
CA ALA A 92 -1.31 11.41 3.19
C ALA A 92 -0.56 11.58 4.51
N TYR A 93 -0.01 12.77 4.75
CA TYR A 93 0.76 13.11 5.94
C TYR A 93 0.24 14.38 6.59
N ARG A 94 0.30 14.47 7.91
CA ARG A 94 0.21 15.75 8.60
C ARG A 94 1.48 16.55 8.33
N ALA A 95 1.35 17.81 7.94
CA ALA A 95 2.50 18.62 7.48
C ALA A 95 3.65 18.66 8.51
N GLY A 96 3.32 18.84 9.79
CA GLY A 96 4.34 18.84 10.85
C GLY A 96 5.07 17.51 11.03
N PHE A 97 4.43 16.39 10.68
CA PHE A 97 5.03 15.07 10.80
C PHE A 97 6.19 14.83 9.83
N ILE A 98 6.19 15.50 8.68
CA ILE A 98 7.27 15.37 7.69
C ILE A 98 8.61 15.79 8.32
N ASN A 99 8.64 16.88 9.08
CA ASN A 99 9.87 17.31 9.77
C ASN A 99 10.33 16.27 10.79
N THR A 100 9.41 15.75 11.60
CA THR A 100 9.70 14.67 12.55
C THR A 100 10.27 13.43 11.85
N TYR A 101 9.69 13.03 10.73
CA TYR A 101 10.17 11.89 9.96
C TYR A 101 11.59 12.11 9.39
N LEU A 102 11.90 13.33 8.93
CA LEU A 102 13.21 13.67 8.38
C LEU A 102 14.32 13.65 9.44
N ASP A 103 14.00 13.94 10.70
CA ASP A 103 14.93 13.89 11.81
C ASP A 103 15.28 12.44 12.22
N TRP A 104 14.49 11.46 11.80
CA TRP A 104 14.72 10.06 12.16
C TRP A 104 15.73 9.37 11.27
N GLN A 105 16.60 8.59 11.89
CA GLN A 105 17.49 7.70 11.14
C GLN A 105 16.72 6.53 10.52
N PRO A 106 17.08 6.09 9.33
CA PRO A 106 16.49 4.90 8.71
C PRO A 106 16.59 3.66 9.60
N SER A 107 15.48 2.97 9.79
CA SER A 107 15.43 1.75 10.60
C SER A 107 16.09 0.56 9.89
N GLN A 108 16.45 -0.47 10.67
CA GLN A 108 16.95 -1.72 10.07
C GLN A 108 15.87 -2.42 9.24
N LEU A 109 14.61 -2.39 9.69
CA LEU A 109 13.49 -3.00 8.97
C LEU A 109 13.27 -2.32 7.61
N GLU A 110 13.29 -0.99 7.58
CA GLU A 110 13.21 -0.21 6.34
C GLU A 110 14.30 -0.61 5.34
N LYS A 111 15.55 -0.80 5.80
CA LYS A 111 16.67 -1.18 4.95
C LYS A 111 16.55 -2.60 4.41
N ILE A 112 16.06 -3.54 5.23
CA ILE A 112 15.92 -4.95 4.85
C ILE A 112 14.79 -5.13 3.84
N GLU A 113 13.62 -4.54 4.12
CA GLU A 113 12.42 -4.67 3.27
C GLU A 113 12.44 -3.67 2.10
N CYS A 114 13.29 -2.63 2.13
CA CYS A 114 13.24 -1.48 1.23
C CYS A 114 11.85 -0.84 1.22
N LEU A 115 11.32 -0.58 2.42
CA LEU A 115 10.00 -0.02 2.68
C LEU A 115 10.12 1.13 3.68
N GLU A 116 10.10 2.37 3.19
CA GLU A 116 10.33 3.59 3.96
C GLU A 116 9.27 3.83 5.07
N GLN A 117 8.05 3.36 4.88
CA GLN A 117 6.98 3.48 5.88
C GLN A 117 7.25 2.66 7.14
N LEU A 118 8.13 1.67 7.09
CA LEU A 118 8.53 0.92 8.28
C LEU A 118 9.28 1.77 9.29
N ARG A 119 9.91 2.88 8.87
CA ARG A 119 10.52 3.86 9.79
C ARG A 119 9.48 4.44 10.74
N VAL A 120 8.27 4.72 10.24
CA VAL A 120 7.17 5.27 11.03
C VAL A 120 6.78 4.30 12.15
N LEU A 121 6.55 3.03 11.79
CA LEU A 121 6.20 1.98 12.76
C LEU A 121 7.35 1.71 13.73
N TRP A 122 8.59 1.75 13.26
CA TRP A 122 9.79 1.56 14.09
C TRP A 122 9.90 2.58 15.20
N HIS A 123 9.53 3.83 14.94
CA HIS A 123 9.52 4.91 15.93
C HIS A 123 8.26 4.97 16.80
N GLY A 124 7.36 3.97 16.65
CA GLY A 124 6.17 3.83 17.49
C GLY A 124 4.99 4.70 17.05
N GLU A 125 5.10 5.34 15.90
CA GLU A 125 4.00 6.10 15.32
C GLU A 125 3.06 5.20 14.51
N LYS A 126 1.83 5.67 14.29
CA LYS A 126 0.78 4.92 13.63
C LYS A 126 0.61 5.34 12.18
N ILE A 127 0.25 4.36 11.34
CA ILE A 127 -0.18 4.57 9.96
C ILE A 127 -1.62 4.04 9.85
N HIS A 128 -2.55 4.89 9.47
CA HIS A 128 -3.91 4.46 9.17
C HIS A 128 -3.96 3.82 7.79
N VAL A 129 -4.60 2.66 7.67
CA VAL A 129 -4.79 1.91 6.43
C VAL A 129 -6.28 1.65 6.26
N ALA A 130 -6.83 2.00 5.11
CA ALA A 130 -8.18 1.62 4.73
C ALA A 130 -8.17 0.86 3.42
N VAL A 131 -9.19 0.03 3.20
CA VAL A 131 -9.41 -0.59 1.88
C VAL A 131 -9.86 0.49 0.91
N ALA A 132 -9.22 0.54 -0.25
CA ALA A 132 -9.53 1.50 -1.30
C ALA A 132 -10.97 1.30 -1.83
N LEU A 133 -11.67 2.39 -2.09
CA LEU A 133 -13.03 2.35 -2.66
C LEU A 133 -13.05 1.73 -4.06
N GLU A 134 -11.95 1.86 -4.79
CA GLU A 134 -11.72 1.22 -6.07
C GLU A 134 -10.24 0.86 -6.20
N ALA A 135 -9.95 -0.29 -6.81
CA ALA A 135 -8.58 -0.69 -7.04
C ALA A 135 -7.94 0.19 -8.13
N PRO A 136 -6.79 0.83 -7.89
CA PRO A 136 -6.08 1.51 -8.96
C PRO A 136 -5.59 0.48 -9.99
N PRO A 137 -5.50 0.87 -11.27
CA PRO A 137 -4.76 0.08 -12.25
C PRO A 137 -3.31 -0.13 -11.80
N ALA A 138 -2.63 -1.10 -12.39
CA ALA A 138 -1.20 -1.27 -12.16
C ALA A 138 -0.42 0.00 -12.52
N GLY A 139 0.59 0.33 -11.73
CA GLY A 139 1.52 1.40 -12.02
C GLY A 139 2.35 1.13 -13.29
N VAL A 140 3.19 2.10 -13.67
CA VAL A 140 4.07 2.00 -14.84
C VAL A 140 5.48 1.67 -14.36
N ASP A 141 5.81 0.38 -14.31
CA ASP A 141 7.13 -0.12 -13.90
C ASP A 141 7.98 -0.56 -15.09
N THR A 142 7.33 -0.89 -16.22
CA THR A 142 7.97 -1.42 -17.42
C THR A 142 7.58 -0.62 -18.67
N PRO A 143 8.37 -0.70 -19.79
CA PRO A 143 7.97 -0.13 -21.06
C PRO A 143 6.63 -0.65 -21.58
N GLU A 144 6.29 -1.90 -21.29
CA GLU A 144 5.04 -2.55 -21.65
C GLU A 144 3.87 -1.91 -20.94
N ASP A 145 4.00 -1.61 -19.64
CA ASP A 145 2.98 -0.90 -18.85
C ASP A 145 2.73 0.50 -19.41
N LEU A 146 3.80 1.21 -19.82
CA LEU A 146 3.69 2.52 -20.43
C LEU A 146 2.84 2.49 -21.71
N GLU A 147 2.99 1.46 -22.56
CA GLU A 147 2.20 1.32 -23.77
C GLU A 147 0.73 1.02 -23.46
N VAL A 148 0.46 0.27 -22.40
CA VAL A 148 -0.91 0.04 -21.92
C VAL A 148 -1.56 1.36 -21.49
N VAL A 149 -0.85 2.15 -20.66
CA VAL A 149 -1.35 3.44 -20.19
C VAL A 149 -1.58 4.42 -21.34
N ARG A 150 -0.65 4.52 -22.30
CA ARG A 150 -0.82 5.37 -23.50
C ARG A 150 -2.10 5.04 -24.26
N ARG A 151 -2.43 3.77 -24.40
CA ARG A 151 -3.64 3.29 -25.07
C ARG A 151 -4.89 3.73 -24.32
N ILE A 152 -4.92 3.51 -22.99
CA ILE A 152 -6.05 3.90 -22.13
C ILE A 152 -6.28 5.42 -22.17
N VAL A 153 -5.21 6.22 -22.13
CA VAL A 153 -5.32 7.69 -22.20
C VAL A 153 -5.84 8.14 -23.55
N ALA A 154 -5.38 7.53 -24.66
CA ALA A 154 -5.85 7.85 -25.98
C ALA A 154 -7.35 7.53 -26.20
N GLU A 155 -7.83 6.43 -25.61
CA GLU A 155 -9.25 6.04 -25.64
C GLU A 155 -10.14 7.00 -24.83
N ARG A 156 -9.65 7.52 -23.70
CA ARG A 156 -10.37 8.49 -22.87
C ARG A 156 -10.43 9.91 -23.46
N ALA A 157 -9.57 10.22 -24.43
CA ALA A 157 -9.51 11.52 -25.08
C ALA A 157 -10.45 11.64 -26.30
N GLN A 158 -11.13 10.59 -26.69
CA GLN A 158 -12.13 10.53 -27.78
C GLN A 158 -13.55 10.71 -27.20
#